data_0a253a6fb01ea7cced486366684790f1
#
_entry.id   0a253a6fb01ea7cced486366684790f1
#
_cell.length_a   1.000
_cell.length_b   1.000
_cell.length_c   1.000
_cell.angle_alpha   90.00
_cell.angle_beta   90.00
_cell.angle_gamma   90.00
#
_symmetry.space_group_name_H-M   'P 1'
#
loop_
_entity.id
_entity.type
_entity.pdbx_description
1 polymer ?
#
loop_
_entity_poly.entity_id
_entity_poly.type
_entity_poly.pdbx_seq_one_letter_code
_entity_poly.pdbx_strand_id
1 'polypeptide(L)'
;MNKLTFVVFLLALGFLVCEAGNPCCAGPCQNRGVCTALGADNYECDCTRTGYSGQNCTTPEFLTWLKITLKPSPNTVHYLLTHFKGFWNIVNNISFLRDAIMRYVLTSRSHMIDSPSTYNADYGYLNWEAYSNLSYYTRTLPPVPEDCPTPMGVVGKKELPDAKVLAEKLLVRRQFIPDPQGTSLMFAFFAQHFTHQFFKSDMKKGPAFTLSKGHGVDLSHIYGDNLERQHKLRLFKDGKLKYQIVDGEVYPPTVQEVGVDMHYPPHVPDSHRFAVGHEAFGLVPGLMMYATIWLREHNRVCDVLKEVHPDWDDERLFQTTRLILIGETIKIVIEDYVQHLSGYNFKLKFDPELLFNQRFQYQNRISSEFNTLYHWHPLMPDSFHIEEKDYSYKQFVFNNSVVTEHGISNLVESFSKQVAGRVAGGRNVPGPILYVAIKSIENSRKMRYQSLNAYRKRFSMKPYTSFEDMTGEKEMAAVLEEMYGHIDAVELYPGLLVEKPRENAIFGETMVEMGAPYSLKGLLGNPICSPEYWKPSTFGGSVGFNIVNTASLQKLVCNNVQGPCPVASFHVPDADC
;
A
#
# COMPACT_ATOMS: atom_id res chain seq x y z
N MET A 1 -0.02 71.86 5.37
CA MET A 1 -0.27 70.43 5.17
C MET A 1 -1.46 70.04 6.03
N ASN A 2 -2.56 69.70 5.38
CA ASN A 2 -3.84 69.45 6.04
C ASN A 2 -3.77 68.14 6.84
N LYS A 3 -4.35 68.13 8.06
CA LYS A 3 -4.49 66.94 8.90
C LYS A 3 -5.08 65.72 8.16
N LEU A 4 -5.84 65.95 7.07
CA LEU A 4 -6.40 64.92 6.23
C LEU A 4 -5.34 64.18 5.38
N THR A 5 -4.31 64.89 4.93
CA THR A 5 -3.21 64.32 4.13
C THR A 5 -2.29 63.40 4.98
N PHE A 6 -2.14 63.75 6.28
CA PHE A 6 -1.36 62.95 7.22
C PHE A 6 -2.05 61.64 7.65
N VAL A 7 -3.40 61.68 7.74
CA VAL A 7 -4.21 60.48 8.05
C VAL A 7 -4.28 59.52 6.85
N VAL A 8 -4.36 60.05 5.63
CA VAL A 8 -4.32 59.25 4.38
C VAL A 8 -2.93 58.61 4.20
N PHE A 9 -1.86 59.31 4.59
CA PHE A 9 -0.49 58.77 4.54
C PHE A 9 -0.24 57.69 5.61
N LEU A 10 -0.83 57.85 6.81
CA LEU A 10 -0.80 56.81 7.87
C LEU A 10 -1.69 55.62 7.53
N LEU A 11 -2.81 55.79 6.84
CA LEU A 11 -3.65 54.71 6.36
C LEU A 11 -3.01 53.98 5.18
N ALA A 12 -2.27 54.68 4.30
CA ALA A 12 -1.49 54.05 3.23
C ALA A 12 -0.24 53.29 3.71
N LEU A 13 0.35 53.71 4.81
CA LEU A 13 1.45 53.00 5.50
C LEU A 13 0.97 51.79 6.33
N GLY A 14 -0.32 51.77 6.71
CA GLY A 14 -0.92 50.65 7.44
C GLY A 14 -1.32 49.45 6.55
N PHE A 15 -1.21 49.57 5.22
CA PHE A 15 -1.50 48.47 4.28
C PHE A 15 -0.27 47.82 3.66
N LEU A 16 0.92 48.16 4.09
CA LEU A 16 2.13 47.37 3.87
C LEU A 16 2.45 46.57 5.14
N VAL A 17 1.46 45.84 5.65
CA VAL A 17 1.78 44.61 6.37
C VAL A 17 2.26 43.66 5.29
N CYS A 18 3.55 43.65 5.05
CA CYS A 18 4.22 42.49 4.48
C CYS A 18 3.76 41.32 5.37
N GLU A 19 2.88 40.46 4.90
CA GLU A 19 2.64 39.18 5.54
C GLU A 19 4.01 38.50 5.54
N ALA A 20 4.71 38.67 6.66
CA ALA A 20 5.95 37.96 6.93
C ALA A 20 5.59 36.49 7.03
N GLY A 21 5.66 35.81 5.90
CA GLY A 21 5.29 34.40 5.80
C GLY A 21 6.36 33.53 6.44
N ASN A 22 5.99 32.33 6.83
CA ASN A 22 6.92 31.33 7.32
C ASN A 22 7.99 31.00 6.24
N PRO A 23 9.27 31.30 6.49
CA PRO A 23 10.33 31.13 5.48
C PRO A 23 10.54 29.66 5.09
N CYS A 24 10.08 28.70 5.89
CA CYS A 24 10.12 27.28 5.57
C CYS A 24 9.08 26.85 4.51
N CYS A 25 8.09 27.69 4.20
CA CYS A 25 7.09 27.39 3.14
C CYS A 25 7.69 27.22 1.75
N ALA A 26 8.81 27.88 1.48
CA ALA A 26 9.54 27.74 0.22
C ALA A 26 10.34 26.43 0.11
N GLY A 27 10.38 25.59 1.15
CA GLY A 27 11.16 24.36 1.20
C GLY A 27 12.66 24.58 0.99
N PRO A 28 13.30 25.52 1.69
CA PRO A 28 14.68 25.91 1.41
C PRO A 28 15.68 24.80 1.74
N CYS A 29 15.39 23.94 2.70
CA CYS A 29 16.25 22.85 3.12
C CYS A 29 16.05 21.63 2.23
N GLN A 30 17.10 21.24 1.53
CA GLN A 30 17.07 20.13 0.58
C GLN A 30 17.57 18.83 1.22
N ASN A 31 17.49 17.73 0.48
CA ASN A 31 18.13 16.45 0.84
C ASN A 31 17.83 15.96 2.27
N ARG A 32 16.58 16.07 2.70
CA ARG A 32 16.09 15.69 4.04
C ARG A 32 16.53 16.63 5.17
N GLY A 33 17.13 17.77 4.85
CA GLY A 33 17.38 18.82 5.85
C GLY A 33 16.08 19.33 6.46
N VAL A 34 16.10 19.57 7.77
CA VAL A 34 14.92 20.06 8.51
C VAL A 34 14.99 21.58 8.61
N CYS A 35 13.92 22.25 8.19
CA CYS A 35 13.82 23.71 8.26
C CYS A 35 13.25 24.14 9.60
N THR A 36 13.93 25.10 10.26
CA THR A 36 13.44 25.79 11.46
C THR A 36 13.35 27.27 11.17
N ALA A 37 12.16 27.86 11.30
CA ALA A 37 11.96 29.29 11.15
C ALA A 37 12.60 30.06 12.33
N LEU A 38 13.37 31.09 12.01
CA LEU A 38 13.98 32.00 12.97
C LEU A 38 13.38 33.42 12.80
N GLY A 39 12.12 33.55 13.22
CA GLY A 39 11.32 34.73 12.92
C GLY A 39 10.67 34.68 11.55
N ALA A 40 10.27 35.84 11.03
CA ALA A 40 9.46 35.93 9.81
C ALA A 40 10.27 35.81 8.52
N ASP A 41 11.55 36.20 8.53
CA ASP A 41 12.36 36.33 7.32
C ASP A 41 13.61 35.43 7.31
N ASN A 42 13.83 34.67 8.38
CA ASN A 42 15.05 33.88 8.53
C ASN A 42 14.74 32.43 8.87
N TYR A 43 15.63 31.53 8.46
CA TYR A 43 15.53 30.11 8.74
C TYR A 43 16.91 29.48 8.94
N GLU A 44 16.90 28.32 9.56
CA GLU A 44 18.05 27.45 9.68
C GLU A 44 17.72 26.06 9.14
N CYS A 45 18.63 25.45 8.41
CA CYS A 45 18.53 24.08 7.97
C CYS A 45 19.41 23.17 8.82
N ASP A 46 18.81 22.22 9.51
CA ASP A 46 19.56 21.12 10.13
C ASP A 46 19.88 20.05 9.08
N CYS A 47 21.15 19.96 8.70
CA CYS A 47 21.66 18.99 7.72
C CYS A 47 22.27 17.74 8.38
N THR A 48 22.13 17.59 9.70
CA THR A 48 22.74 16.49 10.46
C THR A 48 22.35 15.12 9.89
N ARG A 49 23.34 14.27 9.61
CA ARG A 49 23.16 12.90 9.08
C ARG A 49 22.46 12.81 7.71
N THR A 50 22.32 13.92 6.99
CA THR A 50 21.79 13.89 5.62
C THR A 50 22.85 13.46 4.58
N GLY A 51 24.12 13.58 4.92
CA GLY A 51 25.25 13.44 3.99
C GLY A 51 25.46 14.68 3.13
N TYR A 52 24.85 15.81 3.53
CA TYR A 52 24.98 17.11 2.86
C TYR A 52 25.32 18.19 3.88
N SER A 53 25.86 19.29 3.39
CA SER A 53 26.26 20.47 4.15
C SER A 53 25.84 21.75 3.42
N GLY A 54 26.18 22.91 4.00
CA GLY A 54 25.82 24.23 3.49
C GLY A 54 24.49 24.74 4.03
N GLN A 55 24.20 26.01 3.77
CA GLN A 55 23.03 26.72 4.34
C GLN A 55 21.69 25.98 4.07
N ASN A 56 21.56 25.36 2.91
CA ASN A 56 20.33 24.68 2.44
C ASN A 56 20.52 23.17 2.29
N CYS A 57 21.56 22.55 2.87
CA CYS A 57 21.88 21.13 2.74
C CYS A 57 22.03 20.69 1.28
N THR A 58 22.70 21.48 0.44
CA THR A 58 22.84 21.24 -1.00
C THR A 58 24.20 20.72 -1.41
N THR A 59 25.23 20.87 -0.57
CA THR A 59 26.60 20.45 -0.86
C THR A 59 26.80 19.02 -0.36
N PRO A 60 26.95 18.03 -1.24
CA PRO A 60 27.13 16.64 -0.81
C PRO A 60 28.50 16.43 -0.16
N GLU A 61 28.55 15.64 0.89
CA GLU A 61 29.80 15.10 1.43
C GLU A 61 30.43 14.14 0.42
N PHE A 62 31.75 13.92 0.51
CA PHE A 62 32.48 13.12 -0.49
C PHE A 62 31.88 11.73 -0.74
N LEU A 63 31.53 10.98 0.32
CA LEU A 63 30.95 9.64 0.15
C LEU A 63 29.52 9.72 -0.45
N THR A 64 28.77 10.74 -0.12
CA THR A 64 27.45 11.00 -0.68
C THR A 64 27.55 11.35 -2.16
N TRP A 65 28.49 12.23 -2.51
CA TRP A 65 28.78 12.59 -3.89
C TRP A 65 29.16 11.35 -4.73
N LEU A 66 30.04 10.51 -4.21
CA LEU A 66 30.45 9.27 -4.90
C LEU A 66 29.26 8.33 -5.12
N LYS A 67 28.44 8.13 -4.10
CA LYS A 67 27.22 7.31 -4.20
C LYS A 67 26.24 7.84 -5.23
N ILE A 68 26.00 9.15 -5.26
CA ILE A 68 25.06 9.77 -6.22
C ILE A 68 25.60 9.63 -7.65
N THR A 69 26.91 9.87 -7.83
CA THR A 69 27.55 9.82 -9.16
C THR A 69 27.55 8.40 -9.74
N LEU A 70 27.74 7.38 -8.89
CA LEU A 70 27.80 5.99 -9.33
C LEU A 70 26.44 5.28 -9.36
N LYS A 71 25.43 5.83 -8.68
CA LYS A 71 24.11 5.20 -8.61
C LYS A 71 23.35 5.38 -9.93
N PRO A 72 22.96 4.28 -10.60
CA PRO A 72 22.11 4.39 -11.79
C PRO A 72 20.73 4.95 -11.42
N SER A 73 20.08 5.58 -12.40
CA SER A 73 18.73 6.10 -12.21
C SER A 73 17.74 4.96 -11.92
N PRO A 74 16.61 5.23 -11.19
CA PRO A 74 15.59 4.22 -10.96
C PRO A 74 15.07 3.58 -12.25
N ASN A 75 14.93 4.34 -13.33
CA ASN A 75 14.50 3.81 -14.62
C ASN A 75 15.56 2.94 -15.28
N THR A 76 16.85 3.27 -15.14
CA THR A 76 17.95 2.40 -15.60
C THR A 76 17.96 1.08 -14.85
N VAL A 77 17.78 1.10 -13.51
CA VAL A 77 17.70 -0.12 -12.70
C VAL A 77 16.50 -0.97 -13.12
N HIS A 78 15.34 -0.34 -13.30
CA HIS A 78 14.14 -1.03 -13.78
C HIS A 78 14.35 -1.67 -15.15
N TYR A 79 14.92 -0.94 -16.10
CA TYR A 79 15.26 -1.46 -17.43
C TYR A 79 16.16 -2.69 -17.35
N LEU A 80 17.24 -2.63 -16.56
CA LEU A 80 18.15 -3.76 -16.38
C LEU A 80 17.46 -4.98 -15.78
N LEU A 81 16.58 -4.80 -14.80
CA LEU A 81 15.88 -5.89 -14.12
C LEU A 81 14.76 -6.53 -14.96
N THR A 82 14.15 -5.76 -15.87
CA THR A 82 13.07 -6.24 -16.74
C THR A 82 13.54 -6.77 -18.09
N HIS A 83 14.80 -6.52 -18.46
CA HIS A 83 15.42 -6.98 -19.68
C HIS A 83 16.50 -8.04 -19.39
N PHE A 84 17.16 -8.55 -20.41
CA PHE A 84 18.27 -9.52 -20.31
C PHE A 84 17.92 -10.83 -19.59
N LYS A 85 16.77 -11.42 -19.93
CA LYS A 85 16.25 -12.65 -19.33
C LYS A 85 17.30 -13.77 -19.20
N GLY A 86 18.12 -13.99 -20.22
CA GLY A 86 19.20 -15.00 -20.19
C GLY A 86 20.23 -14.76 -19.08
N PHE A 87 20.67 -13.50 -18.92
CA PHE A 87 21.58 -13.10 -17.83
C PHE A 87 20.96 -13.37 -16.45
N TRP A 88 19.71 -12.94 -16.25
CA TRP A 88 19.03 -13.13 -14.97
C TRP A 88 18.75 -14.59 -14.66
N ASN A 89 18.50 -15.43 -15.68
CA ASN A 89 18.40 -16.88 -15.48
C ASN A 89 19.68 -17.47 -14.89
N ILE A 90 20.85 -17.02 -15.35
CA ILE A 90 22.14 -17.44 -14.78
C ILE A 90 22.26 -16.96 -13.32
N VAL A 91 22.03 -15.67 -13.06
CA VAL A 91 22.12 -15.08 -11.72
C VAL A 91 21.16 -15.76 -10.73
N ASN A 92 19.92 -16.03 -11.14
CA ASN A 92 18.91 -16.69 -10.31
C ASN A 92 19.30 -18.10 -9.88
N ASN A 93 20.13 -18.80 -10.67
CA ASN A 93 20.62 -20.16 -10.37
C ASN A 93 21.92 -20.16 -9.55
N ILE A 94 22.58 -19.02 -9.34
CA ILE A 94 23.76 -18.90 -8.52
C ILE A 94 23.37 -18.29 -7.17
N SER A 95 23.14 -19.14 -6.16
CA SER A 95 22.51 -18.75 -4.89
C SER A 95 23.21 -17.57 -4.22
N PHE A 96 24.55 -17.56 -4.13
CA PHE A 96 25.27 -16.48 -3.45
C PHE A 96 25.11 -15.12 -4.16
N LEU A 97 25.00 -15.09 -5.51
CA LEU A 97 24.76 -13.86 -6.28
C LEU A 97 23.31 -13.39 -6.07
N ARG A 98 22.37 -14.31 -6.17
CA ARG A 98 20.96 -13.99 -5.91
C ARG A 98 20.78 -13.46 -4.49
N ASP A 99 21.37 -14.08 -3.49
CA ASP A 99 21.30 -13.67 -2.09
C ASP A 99 21.96 -12.31 -1.86
N ALA A 100 23.10 -12.04 -2.48
CA ALA A 100 23.77 -10.74 -2.38
C ALA A 100 22.95 -9.61 -2.98
N ILE A 101 22.34 -9.83 -4.15
CA ILE A 101 21.46 -8.86 -4.80
C ILE A 101 20.20 -8.65 -3.97
N MET A 102 19.56 -9.74 -3.49
CA MET A 102 18.36 -9.64 -2.68
C MET A 102 18.62 -8.89 -1.37
N ARG A 103 19.73 -9.16 -0.69
CA ARG A 103 20.15 -8.42 0.51
C ARG A 103 20.32 -6.93 0.21
N TYR A 104 20.96 -6.59 -0.90
CA TYR A 104 21.11 -5.19 -1.32
C TYR A 104 19.76 -4.52 -1.56
N VAL A 105 18.85 -5.18 -2.28
CA VAL A 105 17.49 -4.65 -2.52
C VAL A 105 16.76 -4.42 -1.20
N LEU A 106 16.72 -5.40 -0.32
CA LEU A 106 16.03 -5.32 0.97
C LEU A 106 16.59 -4.19 1.84
N THR A 107 17.91 -4.09 1.97
CA THR A 107 18.55 -3.07 2.81
C THR A 107 18.41 -1.67 2.22
N SER A 108 18.67 -1.50 0.92
CA SER A 108 18.61 -0.18 0.27
C SER A 108 17.20 0.40 0.25
N ARG A 109 16.18 -0.42 0.02
CA ARG A 109 14.78 0.00 0.03
C ARG A 109 14.28 0.29 1.43
N SER A 110 14.52 -0.62 2.37
CA SER A 110 14.03 -0.48 3.76
C SER A 110 14.62 0.73 4.48
N HIS A 111 15.87 1.09 4.21
CA HIS A 111 16.53 2.25 4.81
C HIS A 111 15.96 3.60 4.34
N MET A 112 15.14 3.62 3.30
CA MET A 112 14.45 4.84 2.87
C MET A 112 13.30 5.21 3.82
N ILE A 113 12.83 4.28 4.64
CA ILE A 113 11.75 4.48 5.60
C ILE A 113 12.34 4.72 6.99
N ASP A 114 11.92 5.82 7.63
CA ASP A 114 12.38 6.17 8.96
C ASP A 114 11.89 5.15 10.00
N SER A 115 12.81 4.66 10.83
CA SER A 115 12.53 3.74 11.93
C SER A 115 13.45 4.08 13.11
N PRO A 116 12.92 4.56 14.25
CA PRO A 116 11.50 4.82 14.52
C PRO A 116 10.91 5.92 13.65
N SER A 117 9.59 5.99 13.60
CA SER A 117 8.86 7.01 12.84
C SER A 117 9.01 8.41 13.47
N THR A 118 8.98 9.45 12.63
CA THR A 118 9.35 10.81 13.00
C THR A 118 8.15 11.77 13.09
N TYR A 119 7.16 11.62 12.21
CA TYR A 119 6.03 12.54 12.12
C TYR A 119 4.68 11.80 12.18
N ASN A 120 3.63 12.53 12.55
CA ASN A 120 2.24 12.19 12.29
C ASN A 120 1.57 13.32 11.47
N ALA A 121 0.25 13.23 11.26
CA ALA A 121 -0.46 14.21 10.44
C ALA A 121 -0.58 15.60 11.07
N ASP A 122 -0.47 15.71 12.39
CA ASP A 122 -0.81 16.93 13.12
C ASP A 122 0.40 17.86 13.34
N TYR A 123 1.62 17.30 13.39
CA TYR A 123 2.80 18.08 13.80
C TYR A 123 3.84 18.14 12.69
N GLY A 124 4.30 19.34 12.38
CA GLY A 124 5.41 19.61 11.48
C GLY A 124 6.80 19.45 12.11
N TYR A 125 6.89 18.88 13.31
CA TYR A 125 8.12 18.70 14.09
C TYR A 125 8.11 17.36 14.84
N LEU A 126 9.29 16.91 15.27
CA LEU A 126 9.43 15.66 16.03
C LEU A 126 8.81 15.81 17.43
N ASN A 127 8.02 14.82 17.81
CA ASN A 127 7.39 14.75 19.13
C ASN A 127 7.19 13.30 19.57
N TRP A 128 7.00 13.10 20.87
CA TRP A 128 6.79 11.78 21.45
C TRP A 128 5.46 11.15 21.02
N GLU A 129 4.44 11.96 20.82
CA GLU A 129 3.09 11.52 20.40
C GLU A 129 3.11 10.81 19.05
N ALA A 130 3.87 11.32 18.08
CA ALA A 130 4.01 10.68 16.77
C ALA A 130 4.63 9.28 16.85
N TYR A 131 5.52 9.05 17.82
CA TYR A 131 6.13 7.75 18.06
C TYR A 131 5.24 6.81 18.88
N SER A 132 4.68 7.27 20.01
CA SER A 132 4.02 6.41 20.99
C SER A 132 2.57 6.09 20.68
N ASN A 133 1.85 6.96 19.96
CA ASN A 133 0.42 6.80 19.70
C ASN A 133 0.18 5.96 18.45
N LEU A 134 -0.07 4.66 18.64
CA LEU A 134 -0.37 3.71 17.58
C LEU A 134 -1.72 3.95 16.89
N SER A 135 -2.55 4.85 17.39
CA SER A 135 -3.82 5.23 16.74
C SER A 135 -3.63 6.15 15.55
N TYR A 136 -2.44 6.73 15.37
CA TYR A 136 -2.08 7.50 14.18
C TYR A 136 -1.45 6.64 13.11
N TYR A 137 -1.77 6.95 11.85
CA TYR A 137 -0.80 6.73 10.79
C TYR A 137 0.40 7.65 10.99
N THR A 138 1.59 7.19 10.66
CA THR A 138 2.76 8.06 10.62
C THR A 138 2.79 8.87 9.33
N ARG A 139 3.75 9.79 9.21
CA ARG A 139 4.00 10.61 8.03
C ARG A 139 5.46 10.48 7.63
N THR A 140 5.69 10.38 6.33
CA THR A 140 7.05 10.40 5.75
C THR A 140 7.56 11.83 5.60
N LEU A 141 6.72 12.73 5.12
CA LEU A 141 6.98 14.17 5.11
C LEU A 141 6.01 14.87 6.07
N PRO A 142 6.46 15.90 6.78
CA PRO A 142 5.56 16.68 7.63
C PRO A 142 4.47 17.36 6.79
N PRO A 143 3.33 17.71 7.39
CA PRO A 143 2.30 18.47 6.70
C PRO A 143 2.82 19.83 6.26
N VAL A 144 2.29 20.38 5.17
CA VAL A 144 2.55 21.75 4.77
C VAL A 144 2.06 22.69 5.90
N PRO A 145 2.88 23.64 6.38
CA PRO A 145 2.45 24.57 7.42
C PRO A 145 1.18 25.35 7.02
N GLU A 146 0.31 25.62 8.00
CA GLU A 146 -0.97 26.32 7.76
C GLU A 146 -0.81 27.79 7.38
N ASP A 147 0.29 28.37 7.78
CA ASP A 147 0.64 29.77 7.52
C ASP A 147 1.33 30.00 6.16
N CYS A 148 1.39 28.98 5.33
CA CYS A 148 1.94 29.10 3.97
C CYS A 148 0.98 29.84 3.01
N PRO A 149 1.53 30.63 2.07
CA PRO A 149 0.73 31.41 1.10
C PRO A 149 -0.15 30.56 0.18
N THR A 150 0.22 29.31 -0.08
CA THR A 150 -0.55 28.36 -0.89
C THR A 150 -0.60 26.99 -0.19
N PRO A 151 -1.54 26.11 -0.55
CA PRO A 151 -1.60 24.76 -0.02
C PRO A 151 -0.34 23.91 -0.23
N MET A 152 0.50 24.29 -1.20
CA MET A 152 1.76 23.61 -1.53
C MET A 152 3.01 24.43 -1.13
N GLY A 153 2.86 25.39 -0.23
CA GLY A 153 3.93 26.26 0.23
C GLY A 153 3.87 27.65 -0.37
N VAL A 154 4.71 27.95 -1.36
CA VAL A 154 4.76 29.27 -2.04
C VAL A 154 4.44 29.20 -3.52
N VAL A 155 4.27 28.00 -4.08
CA VAL A 155 4.02 27.77 -5.51
C VAL A 155 2.57 27.33 -5.76
N GLY A 156 2.12 27.53 -6.98
CA GLY A 156 0.78 27.17 -7.41
C GLY A 156 -0.28 28.18 -7.04
N LYS A 157 -1.53 27.78 -7.18
CA LYS A 157 -2.69 28.63 -6.90
C LYS A 157 -2.96 28.71 -5.40
N LYS A 158 -3.62 29.78 -4.96
CA LYS A 158 -4.05 29.97 -3.57
C LYS A 158 -5.07 28.93 -3.11
N GLU A 159 -5.83 28.38 -4.04
CA GLU A 159 -6.81 27.32 -3.81
C GLU A 159 -6.51 26.12 -4.71
N LEU A 160 -6.63 24.91 -4.16
CA LEU A 160 -6.56 23.69 -4.94
C LEU A 160 -7.80 23.54 -5.82
N PRO A 161 -7.69 22.86 -6.97
CA PRO A 161 -8.84 22.65 -7.85
C PRO A 161 -9.93 21.83 -7.14
N ASP A 162 -11.19 22.03 -7.56
CA ASP A 162 -12.29 21.21 -7.05
C ASP A 162 -11.99 19.71 -7.25
N ALA A 163 -12.11 18.92 -6.17
CA ALA A 163 -11.73 17.49 -6.19
C ALA A 163 -12.58 16.67 -7.17
N LYS A 164 -13.87 17.00 -7.30
CA LYS A 164 -14.77 16.32 -8.23
C LYS A 164 -14.41 16.65 -9.69
N VAL A 165 -14.20 17.94 -9.99
CA VAL A 165 -13.80 18.38 -11.32
C VAL A 165 -12.46 17.78 -11.73
N LEU A 166 -11.49 17.72 -10.81
CA LEU A 166 -10.21 17.08 -11.02
C LEU A 166 -10.37 15.59 -11.38
N ALA A 167 -11.17 14.86 -10.59
CA ALA A 167 -11.42 13.44 -10.82
C ALA A 167 -12.17 13.17 -12.13
N GLU A 168 -13.16 13.98 -12.47
CA GLU A 168 -13.93 13.86 -13.71
C GLU A 168 -13.09 14.17 -14.97
N LYS A 169 -12.15 15.12 -14.89
CA LYS A 169 -11.30 15.46 -16.05
C LYS A 169 -10.11 14.51 -16.23
N LEU A 170 -9.51 14.01 -15.14
CA LEU A 170 -8.23 13.32 -15.18
C LEU A 170 -8.27 11.84 -14.76
N LEU A 171 -9.23 11.42 -13.94
CA LEU A 171 -9.22 10.11 -13.34
C LEU A 171 -10.29 9.16 -13.87
N VAL A 172 -11.51 9.67 -14.16
CA VAL A 172 -12.61 8.81 -14.61
C VAL A 172 -12.28 8.12 -15.92
N ARG A 173 -12.60 6.84 -16.01
CA ARG A 173 -12.41 5.99 -17.19
C ARG A 173 -13.24 6.50 -18.36
N ARG A 174 -12.58 6.77 -19.48
CA ARG A 174 -13.21 7.02 -20.78
C ARG A 174 -13.46 5.71 -21.53
N GLN A 175 -12.46 4.83 -21.46
CA GLN A 175 -12.47 3.50 -22.03
C GLN A 175 -11.59 2.63 -21.16
N PHE A 176 -11.95 1.35 -20.97
CA PHE A 176 -11.13 0.42 -20.21
C PHE A 176 -9.74 0.29 -20.84
N ILE A 177 -8.71 0.51 -20.04
CA ILE A 177 -7.31 0.34 -20.43
C ILE A 177 -6.78 -0.87 -19.68
N PRO A 178 -6.59 -2.00 -20.33
CA PRO A 178 -6.05 -3.20 -19.67
C PRO A 178 -4.61 -2.98 -19.25
N ASP A 179 -4.21 -3.64 -18.16
CA ASP A 179 -2.83 -3.63 -17.72
C ASP A 179 -1.93 -4.38 -18.70
N PRO A 180 -0.88 -3.73 -19.25
CA PRO A 180 0.02 -4.37 -20.21
C PRO A 180 0.88 -5.49 -19.57
N GLN A 181 1.01 -5.53 -18.23
CA GLN A 181 1.65 -6.64 -17.54
C GLN A 181 0.76 -7.87 -17.40
N GLY A 182 -0.48 -7.83 -17.88
CA GLY A 182 -1.42 -8.94 -17.78
C GLY A 182 -1.82 -9.25 -16.34
N THR A 183 -1.89 -8.25 -15.48
CA THR A 183 -2.35 -8.43 -14.10
C THR A 183 -3.78 -8.94 -14.06
N SER A 184 -4.04 -9.99 -13.28
CA SER A 184 -5.36 -10.62 -13.15
C SER A 184 -6.22 -10.00 -12.06
N LEU A 185 -7.52 -10.31 -12.05
CA LEU A 185 -8.40 -9.94 -10.93
C LEU A 185 -8.05 -10.70 -9.63
N MET A 186 -7.41 -11.87 -9.71
CA MET A 186 -6.85 -12.52 -8.52
C MET A 186 -5.85 -11.61 -7.81
N PHE A 187 -5.01 -10.91 -8.57
CA PHE A 187 -4.11 -9.88 -8.01
C PHE A 187 -4.89 -8.73 -7.39
N ALA A 188 -5.88 -8.20 -8.09
CA ALA A 188 -6.66 -7.03 -7.62
C ALA A 188 -7.36 -7.31 -6.28
N PHE A 189 -8.04 -8.46 -6.16
CA PHE A 189 -8.70 -8.84 -4.91
C PHE A 189 -7.72 -9.26 -3.81
N PHE A 190 -6.57 -9.84 -4.17
CA PHE A 190 -5.50 -10.09 -3.20
C PHE A 190 -4.98 -8.77 -2.62
N ALA A 191 -4.71 -7.78 -3.46
CA ALA A 191 -4.26 -6.46 -3.03
C ALA A 191 -5.24 -5.83 -2.03
N GLN A 192 -6.53 -5.88 -2.35
CA GLN A 192 -7.59 -5.36 -1.48
C GLN A 192 -7.68 -6.15 -0.17
N HIS A 193 -7.70 -7.47 -0.22
CA HIS A 193 -7.77 -8.32 0.97
C HIS A 193 -6.55 -8.13 1.88
N PHE A 194 -5.35 -8.23 1.31
CA PHE A 194 -4.09 -8.14 2.04
C PHE A 194 -3.90 -6.80 2.75
N THR A 195 -4.19 -5.69 2.07
CA THR A 195 -3.95 -4.36 2.62
C THR A 195 -4.93 -3.95 3.72
N HIS A 196 -6.12 -4.53 3.76
CA HIS A 196 -7.15 -4.19 4.75
C HIS A 196 -6.81 -4.63 6.18
N GLN A 197 -5.76 -5.42 6.40
CA GLN A 197 -5.26 -5.70 7.73
C GLN A 197 -4.52 -4.51 8.36
N PHE A 198 -3.97 -3.59 7.57
CA PHE A 198 -3.22 -2.42 8.06
C PHE A 198 -3.67 -1.07 7.49
N PHE A 199 -4.52 -1.02 6.47
CA PHE A 199 -5.16 0.20 5.96
C PHE A 199 -6.60 0.29 6.42
N LYS A 200 -6.80 0.37 7.72
CA LYS A 200 -8.11 0.50 8.35
C LYS A 200 -8.23 1.84 9.06
N SER A 201 -8.62 2.86 8.30
CA SER A 201 -8.75 4.23 8.82
C SER A 201 -9.92 4.36 9.80
N ASP A 202 -9.71 5.12 10.87
CA ASP A 202 -10.76 5.46 11.83
C ASP A 202 -11.59 6.63 11.28
N MET A 203 -12.65 6.31 10.56
CA MET A 203 -13.51 7.32 9.91
C MET A 203 -14.21 8.27 10.89
N LYS A 204 -14.29 7.90 12.16
CA LYS A 204 -14.88 8.76 13.20
C LYS A 204 -13.88 9.84 13.65
N LYS A 205 -12.61 9.49 13.76
CA LYS A 205 -11.52 10.41 14.14
C LYS A 205 -10.95 11.19 12.97
N GLY A 206 -10.97 10.61 11.78
CA GLY A 206 -10.48 11.25 10.57
C GLY A 206 -9.40 10.43 9.84
N PRO A 207 -8.95 10.91 8.65
CA PRO A 207 -8.07 10.14 7.76
C PRO A 207 -6.65 9.91 8.30
N ALA A 208 -6.23 10.68 9.30
CA ALA A 208 -4.92 10.54 9.95
C ALA A 208 -4.83 9.37 10.94
N PHE A 209 -5.97 8.77 11.30
CA PHE A 209 -6.08 7.78 12.36
C PHE A 209 -6.36 6.38 11.82
N THR A 210 -5.82 5.36 12.51
CA THR A 210 -6.00 3.96 12.16
C THR A 210 -6.59 3.15 13.31
N LEU A 211 -7.44 2.18 12.96
CA LEU A 211 -7.93 1.13 13.88
C LEU A 211 -6.98 -0.08 13.92
N SER A 212 -6.08 -0.22 12.95
CA SER A 212 -5.12 -1.32 12.86
C SER A 212 -3.88 -1.05 13.72
N LYS A 213 -3.92 -1.45 14.97
CA LYS A 213 -2.86 -1.20 15.97
C LYS A 213 -1.58 -2.00 15.75
N GLY A 214 -1.63 -3.07 14.97
CA GLY A 214 -0.46 -3.89 14.65
C GLY A 214 0.47 -3.26 13.63
N HIS A 215 0.04 -2.26 12.88
CA HIS A 215 0.83 -1.55 11.86
C HIS A 215 1.63 -2.47 10.93
N GLY A 216 1.06 -3.58 10.51
CA GLY A 216 1.74 -4.53 9.64
C GLY A 216 0.95 -5.80 9.40
N VAL A 217 1.66 -6.84 8.97
CA VAL A 217 1.07 -8.15 8.68
C VAL A 217 0.84 -8.90 9.99
N ASP A 218 -0.35 -8.77 10.54
CA ASP A 218 -0.81 -9.43 11.77
C ASP A 218 -2.02 -10.35 11.55
N LEU A 219 -2.54 -10.38 10.32
CA LEU A 219 -3.74 -11.11 9.91
C LEU A 219 -5.02 -10.72 10.69
N SER A 220 -5.08 -9.50 11.19
CA SER A 220 -6.28 -8.99 11.86
C SER A 220 -7.53 -8.98 10.95
N HIS A 221 -7.36 -8.98 9.64
CA HIS A 221 -8.44 -9.13 8.68
C HIS A 221 -9.02 -10.55 8.60
N ILE A 222 -8.31 -11.56 9.13
CA ILE A 222 -8.77 -12.94 9.26
C ILE A 222 -9.31 -13.20 10.68
N TYR A 223 -8.56 -12.76 11.68
CA TYR A 223 -8.82 -13.09 13.09
C TYR A 223 -9.61 -12.02 13.85
N GLY A 224 -9.79 -10.85 13.26
CA GLY A 224 -10.32 -9.67 13.94
C GLY A 224 -9.21 -8.77 14.49
N ASP A 225 -9.52 -7.49 14.69
CA ASP A 225 -8.59 -6.46 15.19
C ASP A 225 -8.68 -6.27 16.71
N ASN A 226 -9.42 -7.13 17.41
CA ASN A 226 -9.55 -7.13 18.86
C ASN A 226 -9.90 -8.54 19.38
N LEU A 227 -9.63 -8.79 20.66
CA LEU A 227 -9.85 -10.11 21.29
C LEU A 227 -11.31 -10.52 21.35
N GLU A 228 -12.24 -9.60 21.55
CA GLU A 228 -13.66 -9.92 21.59
C GLU A 228 -14.11 -10.52 20.24
N ARG A 229 -13.75 -9.85 19.14
CA ARG A 229 -14.08 -10.32 17.79
C ARG A 229 -13.39 -11.65 17.49
N GLN A 230 -12.09 -11.78 17.82
CA GLN A 230 -11.35 -13.02 17.66
C GLN A 230 -12.02 -14.18 18.39
N HIS A 231 -12.40 -14.00 19.66
CA HIS A 231 -13.06 -15.05 20.46
C HIS A 231 -14.43 -15.46 19.89
N LYS A 232 -15.17 -14.55 19.30
CA LYS A 232 -16.43 -14.88 18.62
C LYS A 232 -16.22 -15.69 17.35
N LEU A 233 -15.10 -15.52 16.66
CA LEU A 233 -14.76 -16.24 15.43
C LEU A 233 -14.07 -17.59 15.70
N ARG A 234 -13.47 -17.79 16.86
CA ARG A 234 -12.81 -19.05 17.23
C ARG A 234 -13.82 -20.14 17.59
N LEU A 235 -13.52 -21.36 17.13
CA LEU A 235 -14.28 -22.56 17.50
C LEU A 235 -13.96 -23.04 18.92
N PHE A 236 -12.78 -22.70 19.45
CA PHE A 236 -12.22 -23.21 20.72
C PHE A 236 -12.12 -24.73 20.78
N LYS A 237 -11.85 -25.33 19.65
CA LYS A 237 -11.54 -26.75 19.51
C LYS A 237 -10.43 -26.93 18.48
N ASP A 238 -9.34 -27.55 18.90
CA ASP A 238 -8.15 -27.86 18.07
C ASP A 238 -7.55 -26.65 17.36
N GLY A 239 -7.68 -25.44 17.94
CA GLY A 239 -7.18 -24.18 17.42
C GLY A 239 -7.96 -23.59 16.24
N LYS A 240 -9.05 -24.22 15.85
CA LYS A 240 -9.79 -23.87 14.61
C LYS A 240 -10.65 -22.63 14.75
N LEU A 241 -10.96 -22.03 13.61
CA LEU A 241 -11.98 -21.00 13.43
C LEU A 241 -13.33 -21.64 13.13
N LYS A 242 -14.41 -20.95 13.51
CA LYS A 242 -15.79 -21.33 13.16
C LYS A 242 -16.01 -21.29 11.65
N TYR A 243 -16.82 -22.20 11.17
CA TYR A 243 -17.20 -22.32 9.77
C TYR A 243 -18.60 -22.91 9.62
N GLN A 244 -19.17 -22.80 8.44
CA GLN A 244 -20.36 -23.55 8.04
C GLN A 244 -20.07 -24.38 6.79
N ILE A 245 -20.96 -25.34 6.51
CA ILE A 245 -20.89 -26.16 5.30
C ILE A 245 -22.11 -25.80 4.43
N VAL A 246 -21.84 -25.40 3.18
CA VAL A 246 -22.85 -25.16 2.16
C VAL A 246 -22.52 -26.03 0.96
N ASP A 247 -23.44 -26.88 0.53
CA ASP A 247 -23.26 -27.81 -0.58
C ASP A 247 -21.97 -28.67 -0.50
N GLY A 248 -21.61 -29.05 0.73
CA GLY A 248 -20.43 -29.89 1.01
C GLY A 248 -19.10 -29.13 1.10
N GLU A 249 -19.09 -27.82 0.93
CA GLU A 249 -17.90 -26.97 1.03
C GLU A 249 -17.92 -26.08 2.27
N VAL A 250 -16.72 -25.75 2.77
CA VAL A 250 -16.52 -24.89 3.96
C VAL A 250 -16.56 -23.42 3.56
N TYR A 251 -17.41 -22.65 4.26
CA TYR A 251 -17.52 -21.19 4.16
C TYR A 251 -17.46 -20.55 5.54
N PRO A 252 -17.25 -19.22 5.65
CA PRO A 252 -17.34 -18.52 6.93
C PRO A 252 -18.72 -18.70 7.56
N PRO A 253 -18.83 -18.65 8.89
CA PRO A 253 -20.13 -18.67 9.59
C PRO A 253 -20.92 -17.40 9.27
N THR A 254 -22.20 -17.38 9.63
CA THR A 254 -23.03 -16.18 9.47
C THR A 254 -22.91 -15.24 10.67
N VAL A 255 -23.24 -13.96 10.45
CA VAL A 255 -23.34 -12.95 11.52
C VAL A 255 -24.29 -13.40 12.63
N GLN A 256 -25.42 -14.00 12.28
CA GLN A 256 -26.40 -14.50 13.26
C GLN A 256 -25.83 -15.60 14.15
N GLU A 257 -24.96 -16.45 13.60
CA GLU A 257 -24.34 -17.55 14.34
C GLU A 257 -23.27 -17.08 15.31
N VAL A 258 -22.41 -16.12 14.91
CA VAL A 258 -21.23 -15.73 15.70
C VAL A 258 -21.38 -14.39 16.43
N GLY A 259 -22.32 -13.54 16.04
CA GLY A 259 -22.60 -12.28 16.71
C GLY A 259 -21.50 -11.22 16.56
N VAL A 260 -20.80 -11.19 15.41
CA VAL A 260 -19.84 -10.13 15.09
C VAL A 260 -20.46 -9.14 14.12
N ASP A 261 -20.09 -7.86 14.23
CA ASP A 261 -20.56 -6.84 13.32
C ASP A 261 -19.96 -7.00 11.93
N MET A 262 -20.82 -6.88 10.92
CA MET A 262 -20.45 -6.80 9.50
C MET A 262 -21.24 -5.68 8.82
N HIS A 263 -20.62 -5.04 7.84
CA HIS A 263 -21.25 -3.96 7.07
C HIS A 263 -22.03 -4.52 5.89
N TYR A 264 -23.23 -5.07 6.16
CA TYR A 264 -24.15 -5.50 5.11
C TYR A 264 -25.36 -4.55 4.98
N PRO A 265 -25.73 -4.17 3.75
CA PRO A 265 -26.99 -3.48 3.51
C PRO A 265 -28.21 -4.35 3.91
N PRO A 266 -29.35 -3.72 4.23
CA PRO A 266 -30.54 -4.46 4.69
C PRO A 266 -31.08 -5.52 3.72
N HIS A 267 -30.81 -5.37 2.42
CA HIS A 267 -31.31 -6.31 1.40
C HIS A 267 -30.53 -7.63 1.32
N VAL A 268 -29.37 -7.74 1.99
CA VAL A 268 -28.60 -8.99 2.01
C VAL A 268 -29.29 -9.98 2.92
N PRO A 269 -29.64 -11.20 2.45
CA PRO A 269 -30.28 -12.23 3.29
C PRO A 269 -29.37 -12.68 4.43
N ASP A 270 -29.92 -13.02 5.58
CA ASP A 270 -29.17 -13.48 6.76
C ASP A 270 -28.27 -14.70 6.44
N SER A 271 -28.74 -15.60 5.58
CA SER A 271 -27.99 -16.79 5.13
C SER A 271 -26.72 -16.47 4.35
N HIS A 272 -26.60 -15.26 3.80
CA HIS A 272 -25.44 -14.78 3.03
C HIS A 272 -24.68 -13.66 3.74
N ARG A 273 -25.02 -13.35 4.99
CA ARG A 273 -24.26 -12.43 5.84
C ARG A 273 -23.10 -13.16 6.50
N PHE A 274 -22.09 -13.50 5.74
CA PHE A 274 -20.90 -14.19 6.25
C PHE A 274 -20.11 -13.29 7.18
N ALA A 275 -19.60 -13.86 8.27
CA ALA A 275 -18.82 -13.19 9.29
C ALA A 275 -17.37 -13.60 9.22
N VAL A 276 -16.50 -12.61 9.06
CA VAL A 276 -15.04 -12.77 8.94
C VAL A 276 -14.33 -11.73 9.81
N GLY A 277 -13.00 -11.75 9.82
CA GLY A 277 -12.21 -10.87 10.66
C GLY A 277 -12.37 -9.38 10.40
N HIS A 278 -12.63 -8.98 9.16
CA HIS A 278 -12.84 -7.58 8.78
C HIS A 278 -14.31 -7.33 8.41
N GLU A 279 -14.94 -6.35 9.05
CA GLU A 279 -16.37 -6.03 8.88
C GLU A 279 -16.78 -5.58 7.48
N ALA A 280 -15.83 -5.11 6.66
CA ALA A 280 -16.09 -4.65 5.30
C ALA A 280 -15.90 -5.76 4.23
N PHE A 281 -15.53 -6.98 4.59
CA PHE A 281 -15.21 -8.03 3.59
C PHE A 281 -16.43 -8.65 2.91
N GLY A 282 -17.63 -8.24 3.24
CA GLY A 282 -18.82 -8.52 2.45
C GLY A 282 -19.00 -7.63 1.23
N LEU A 283 -18.15 -6.64 1.02
CA LEU A 283 -18.29 -5.62 -0.05
C LEU A 283 -18.31 -6.23 -1.45
N VAL A 284 -17.40 -7.15 -1.73
CA VAL A 284 -17.31 -7.84 -3.03
C VAL A 284 -16.96 -9.31 -2.87
N PRO A 285 -17.43 -10.20 -3.77
CA PRO A 285 -17.17 -11.64 -3.72
C PRO A 285 -15.68 -12.01 -3.72
N GLY A 286 -14.83 -11.23 -4.37
CA GLY A 286 -13.38 -11.46 -4.38
C GLY A 286 -12.74 -11.35 -2.99
N LEU A 287 -13.20 -10.45 -2.13
CA LEU A 287 -12.77 -10.36 -0.73
C LEU A 287 -13.24 -11.57 0.07
N MET A 288 -14.48 -11.97 -0.08
CA MET A 288 -15.04 -13.13 0.63
C MET A 288 -14.42 -14.44 0.16
N MET A 289 -14.07 -14.55 -1.10
CA MET A 289 -13.29 -15.67 -1.66
C MET A 289 -11.96 -15.84 -0.91
N TYR A 290 -11.17 -14.78 -0.78
CA TYR A 290 -9.90 -14.85 -0.03
C TYR A 290 -10.10 -15.10 1.46
N ALA A 291 -11.11 -14.49 2.07
CA ALA A 291 -11.45 -14.75 3.47
C ALA A 291 -11.78 -16.25 3.68
N THR A 292 -12.50 -16.86 2.75
CA THR A 292 -12.81 -18.30 2.77
C THR A 292 -11.57 -19.16 2.60
N ILE A 293 -10.69 -18.83 1.65
CA ILE A 293 -9.44 -19.58 1.41
C ILE A 293 -8.56 -19.55 2.68
N TRP A 294 -8.37 -18.39 3.28
CA TRP A 294 -7.55 -18.26 4.49
C TRP A 294 -8.19 -18.92 5.73
N LEU A 295 -9.51 -18.90 5.84
CA LEU A 295 -10.21 -19.67 6.87
C LEU A 295 -9.92 -21.17 6.73
N ARG A 296 -10.04 -21.70 5.52
CA ARG A 296 -9.75 -23.11 5.23
C ARG A 296 -8.29 -23.45 5.50
N GLU A 297 -7.35 -22.59 5.11
CA GLU A 297 -5.92 -22.76 5.37
C GLU A 297 -5.61 -22.78 6.86
N HIS A 298 -6.19 -21.86 7.65
CA HIS A 298 -6.03 -21.87 9.10
C HIS A 298 -6.46 -23.22 9.68
N ASN A 299 -7.64 -23.68 9.35
CA ASN A 299 -8.16 -24.94 9.88
C ASN A 299 -7.36 -26.15 9.40
N ARG A 300 -6.90 -26.15 8.15
CA ARG A 300 -6.00 -27.19 7.62
C ARG A 300 -4.67 -27.27 8.37
N VAL A 301 -4.03 -26.13 8.60
CA VAL A 301 -2.75 -26.07 9.33
C VAL A 301 -2.93 -26.49 10.79
N CYS A 302 -4.04 -26.14 11.43
CA CYS A 302 -4.39 -26.64 12.76
C CYS A 302 -4.43 -28.17 12.79
N ASP A 303 -5.03 -28.81 11.78
CA ASP A 303 -5.09 -30.28 11.70
C ASP A 303 -3.67 -30.88 11.53
N VAL A 304 -2.84 -30.29 10.67
CA VAL A 304 -1.44 -30.71 10.48
C VAL A 304 -0.65 -30.61 11.79
N LEU A 305 -0.79 -29.50 12.52
CA LEU A 305 -0.11 -29.32 13.81
C LEU A 305 -0.64 -30.28 14.88
N LYS A 306 -1.94 -30.55 14.90
CA LYS A 306 -2.54 -31.50 15.86
C LYS A 306 -2.07 -32.93 15.63
N GLU A 307 -1.84 -33.33 14.38
CA GLU A 307 -1.28 -34.64 14.05
C GLU A 307 0.17 -34.78 14.55
N VAL A 308 0.97 -33.72 14.39
CA VAL A 308 2.38 -33.72 14.85
C VAL A 308 2.51 -33.54 16.36
N HIS A 309 1.59 -32.77 16.97
CA HIS A 309 1.56 -32.41 18.38
C HIS A 309 0.20 -32.76 19.01
N PRO A 310 -0.12 -34.04 19.21
CA PRO A 310 -1.43 -34.46 19.70
C PRO A 310 -1.77 -33.97 21.11
N ASP A 311 -0.79 -33.61 21.89
CA ASP A 311 -0.89 -33.08 23.25
C ASP A 311 -1.05 -31.57 23.35
N TRP A 312 -0.93 -30.83 22.22
CA TRP A 312 -1.13 -29.38 22.23
C TRP A 312 -2.60 -29.03 22.45
N ASP A 313 -2.83 -28.03 23.31
CA ASP A 313 -4.15 -27.49 23.57
C ASP A 313 -4.64 -26.56 22.42
N ASP A 314 -5.90 -26.15 22.51
CA ASP A 314 -6.54 -25.28 21.53
C ASP A 314 -5.81 -23.95 21.34
N GLU A 315 -5.39 -23.31 22.44
CA GLU A 315 -4.72 -22.01 22.39
C GLU A 315 -3.37 -22.09 21.68
N ARG A 316 -2.57 -23.10 22.00
CA ARG A 316 -1.26 -23.26 21.36
C ARG A 316 -1.38 -23.59 19.88
N LEU A 317 -2.32 -24.41 19.49
CA LEU A 317 -2.62 -24.71 18.09
C LEU A 317 -3.05 -23.45 17.33
N PHE A 318 -3.93 -22.64 17.91
CA PHE A 318 -4.41 -21.40 17.32
C PHE A 318 -3.27 -20.40 17.12
N GLN A 319 -2.51 -20.10 18.16
CA GLN A 319 -1.44 -19.09 18.12
C GLN A 319 -0.30 -19.49 17.18
N THR A 320 0.10 -20.75 17.21
CA THR A 320 1.16 -21.24 16.31
C THR A 320 0.71 -21.23 14.85
N THR A 321 -0.52 -21.64 14.58
CA THR A 321 -1.10 -21.57 13.24
C THR A 321 -1.15 -20.12 12.72
N ARG A 322 -1.53 -19.16 13.56
CA ARG A 322 -1.51 -17.74 13.18
C ARG A 322 -0.12 -17.27 12.73
N LEU A 323 0.94 -17.65 13.46
CA LEU A 323 2.33 -17.33 13.08
C LEU A 323 2.71 -17.96 11.74
N ILE A 324 2.29 -19.21 11.48
CA ILE A 324 2.52 -19.88 10.20
C ILE A 324 1.83 -19.13 9.07
N LEU A 325 0.57 -18.74 9.22
CA LEU A 325 -0.18 -17.99 8.20
C LEU A 325 0.40 -16.59 7.96
N ILE A 326 0.91 -15.92 8.98
CA ILE A 326 1.68 -14.68 8.80
C ILE A 326 2.89 -14.92 7.90
N GLY A 327 3.65 -15.98 8.17
CA GLY A 327 4.80 -16.35 7.36
C GLY A 327 4.44 -16.71 5.93
N GLU A 328 3.40 -17.52 5.72
CA GLU A 328 2.88 -17.84 4.37
C GLU A 328 2.47 -16.56 3.62
N THR A 329 1.80 -15.64 4.28
CA THR A 329 1.38 -14.37 3.67
C THR A 329 2.58 -13.58 3.17
N ILE A 330 3.61 -13.40 4.01
CA ILE A 330 4.81 -12.65 3.62
C ILE A 330 5.55 -13.33 2.47
N LYS A 331 5.66 -14.65 2.50
CA LYS A 331 6.26 -15.45 1.43
C LYS A 331 5.55 -15.24 0.10
N ILE A 332 4.23 -15.37 0.07
CA ILE A 332 3.40 -15.19 -1.12
C ILE A 332 3.50 -13.74 -1.63
N VAL A 333 3.48 -12.78 -0.72
CA VAL A 333 3.57 -11.35 -1.10
C VAL A 333 4.89 -11.05 -1.77
N ILE A 334 6.02 -11.51 -1.25
CA ILE A 334 7.34 -11.22 -1.84
C ILE A 334 7.55 -11.99 -3.14
N GLU A 335 7.32 -13.31 -3.13
CA GLU A 335 7.75 -14.18 -4.22
C GLU A 335 6.73 -14.34 -5.35
N ASP A 336 5.44 -14.10 -5.09
CA ASP A 336 4.39 -14.15 -6.12
C ASP A 336 3.83 -12.77 -6.46
N TYR A 337 3.36 -12.03 -5.46
CA TYR A 337 2.66 -10.76 -5.65
C TYR A 337 3.60 -9.62 -6.09
N VAL A 338 4.63 -9.32 -5.30
CA VAL A 338 5.63 -8.29 -5.64
C VAL A 338 6.44 -8.72 -6.86
N GLN A 339 6.73 -10.00 -7.01
CA GLN A 339 7.40 -10.56 -8.19
C GLN A 339 6.63 -10.23 -9.47
N HIS A 340 5.33 -10.50 -9.50
CA HIS A 340 4.47 -10.15 -10.65
C HIS A 340 4.45 -8.64 -10.88
N LEU A 341 4.21 -7.87 -9.82
CA LEU A 341 4.09 -6.41 -9.88
C LEU A 341 5.35 -5.73 -10.39
N SER A 342 6.52 -6.25 -10.04
CA SER A 342 7.82 -5.71 -10.45
C SER A 342 8.10 -5.91 -11.94
N GLY A 343 7.60 -6.97 -12.54
CA GLY A 343 7.98 -7.39 -13.89
C GLY A 343 9.44 -7.83 -14.03
N TYR A 344 10.16 -8.04 -12.92
CA TYR A 344 11.57 -8.37 -12.93
C TYR A 344 11.86 -9.78 -13.43
N ASN A 345 12.92 -9.94 -14.22
CA ASN A 345 13.52 -11.23 -14.52
C ASN A 345 14.36 -11.77 -13.36
N PHE A 346 14.81 -10.90 -12.45
CA PHE A 346 15.40 -11.29 -11.17
C PHE A 346 14.33 -11.90 -10.28
N LYS A 347 14.58 -13.11 -9.75
CA LYS A 347 13.64 -13.81 -8.86
C LYS A 347 13.82 -13.33 -7.41
N LEU A 348 12.83 -12.61 -6.90
CA LEU A 348 12.77 -12.19 -5.51
C LEU A 348 12.75 -13.40 -4.57
N LYS A 349 13.26 -13.22 -3.37
CA LYS A 349 13.39 -14.28 -2.36
C LYS A 349 12.98 -13.76 -0.99
N PHE A 350 12.09 -14.48 -0.31
CA PHE A 350 11.80 -14.26 1.10
C PHE A 350 12.72 -15.14 1.95
N ASP A 351 13.72 -14.50 2.55
CA ASP A 351 14.66 -15.14 3.46
C ASP A 351 15.14 -14.14 4.52
N PRO A 352 14.56 -14.17 5.73
CA PRO A 352 14.96 -13.29 6.82
C PRO A 352 16.43 -13.36 7.20
N GLU A 353 17.09 -14.49 7.00
CA GLU A 353 18.52 -14.67 7.32
C GLU A 353 19.45 -13.73 6.53
N LEU A 354 18.98 -13.25 5.38
CA LEU A 354 19.72 -12.26 4.57
C LEU A 354 20.00 -10.95 5.33
N LEU A 355 19.21 -10.63 6.36
CA LEU A 355 19.29 -9.39 7.13
C LEU A 355 19.94 -9.57 8.50
N PHE A 356 20.27 -10.78 8.96
CA PHE A 356 20.75 -11.03 10.33
C PHE A 356 22.08 -10.32 10.66
N ASN A 357 22.93 -10.07 9.68
CA ASN A 357 24.18 -9.35 9.84
C ASN A 357 24.09 -7.87 9.40
N GLN A 358 22.89 -7.35 9.21
CA GLN A 358 22.62 -5.98 8.79
C GLN A 358 22.02 -5.18 9.96
N ARG A 359 22.21 -3.86 9.92
CA ARG A 359 21.44 -2.97 10.80
C ARG A 359 20.01 -2.93 10.30
N PHE A 360 19.10 -3.57 11.03
CA PHE A 360 17.69 -3.63 10.67
C PHE A 360 16.83 -3.64 11.93
N GLN A 361 15.73 -2.85 11.93
CA GLN A 361 14.79 -2.80 13.04
C GLN A 361 13.54 -3.63 12.70
N TYR A 362 13.24 -4.63 13.54
CA TYR A 362 12.07 -5.50 13.40
C TYR A 362 10.83 -4.87 14.02
N GLN A 363 10.51 -3.69 13.56
CA GLN A 363 9.31 -2.93 13.87
C GLN A 363 8.83 -2.20 12.63
N ASN A 364 7.54 -1.90 12.57
CA ASN A 364 6.98 -1.15 11.47
C ASN A 364 5.87 -0.21 11.93
N ARG A 365 5.71 0.89 11.22
CA ARG A 365 4.57 1.79 11.32
C ARG A 365 4.06 2.09 9.92
N ILE A 366 2.75 2.04 9.77
CA ILE A 366 2.09 2.38 8.51
C ILE A 366 1.98 3.90 8.40
N SER A 367 2.47 4.45 7.29
CA SER A 367 2.29 5.87 6.98
C SER A 367 0.98 6.13 6.24
N SER A 368 0.45 7.32 6.40
CA SER A 368 -0.74 7.73 5.65
C SER A 368 -0.46 7.82 4.15
N GLU A 369 0.75 8.16 3.74
CA GLU A 369 1.17 8.17 2.33
C GLU A 369 1.12 6.76 1.73
N PHE A 370 1.55 5.74 2.46
CA PHE A 370 1.46 4.35 2.02
C PHE A 370 0.01 3.90 1.83
N ASN A 371 -0.87 4.25 2.77
CA ASN A 371 -2.30 4.03 2.61
C ASN A 371 -2.83 4.72 1.35
N THR A 372 -2.49 6.00 1.14
CA THR A 372 -2.97 6.79 0.00
C THR A 372 -2.48 6.23 -1.34
N LEU A 373 -1.20 5.87 -1.45
CA LEU A 373 -0.66 5.35 -2.71
C LEU A 373 -1.22 3.98 -3.11
N TYR A 374 -1.77 3.22 -2.18
CA TYR A 374 -2.34 1.89 -2.42
C TYR A 374 -3.80 1.93 -2.89
N HIS A 375 -4.38 3.10 -3.14
CA HIS A 375 -5.70 3.24 -3.75
C HIS A 375 -5.65 2.98 -5.26
N TRP A 376 -5.59 1.72 -5.62
CA TRP A 376 -5.45 1.24 -7.01
C TRP A 376 -6.81 0.92 -7.64
N HIS A 377 -7.78 1.82 -7.51
CA HIS A 377 -9.12 1.63 -8.07
C HIS A 377 -9.16 1.40 -9.59
N PRO A 378 -8.21 1.92 -10.40
CA PRO A 378 -8.15 1.58 -11.82
C PRO A 378 -7.97 0.09 -12.13
N LEU A 379 -7.54 -0.75 -11.18
CA LEU A 379 -7.49 -2.21 -11.35
C LEU A 379 -8.86 -2.81 -11.66
N MET A 380 -9.95 -2.23 -11.13
CA MET A 380 -11.29 -2.78 -11.27
C MET A 380 -11.78 -2.69 -12.71
N PRO A 381 -12.34 -3.79 -13.28
CA PRO A 381 -12.88 -3.83 -14.62
C PRO A 381 -14.24 -3.11 -14.71
N ASP A 382 -14.84 -3.07 -15.88
CA ASP A 382 -16.19 -2.54 -16.07
C ASP A 382 -17.28 -3.55 -15.66
N SER A 383 -17.00 -4.84 -15.79
CA SER A 383 -17.84 -5.96 -15.35
C SER A 383 -16.97 -7.13 -14.89
N PHE A 384 -17.56 -8.09 -14.20
CA PHE A 384 -16.87 -9.25 -13.64
C PHE A 384 -17.36 -10.52 -14.33
N HIS A 385 -16.44 -11.24 -14.99
CA HIS A 385 -16.73 -12.49 -15.71
C HIS A 385 -16.47 -13.67 -14.79
N ILE A 386 -17.51 -14.45 -14.51
CA ILE A 386 -17.40 -15.66 -13.68
C ILE A 386 -18.07 -16.80 -14.43
N GLU A 387 -17.28 -17.78 -14.89
CA GLU A 387 -17.74 -18.83 -15.79
C GLU A 387 -18.44 -18.22 -17.03
N GLU A 388 -19.70 -18.55 -17.28
CA GLU A 388 -20.48 -18.04 -18.42
C GLU A 388 -21.33 -16.79 -18.06
N LYS A 389 -21.16 -16.21 -16.86
CA LYS A 389 -21.95 -15.07 -16.39
C LYS A 389 -21.13 -13.79 -16.29
N ASP A 390 -21.73 -12.70 -16.72
CA ASP A 390 -21.24 -11.34 -16.52
C ASP A 390 -22.01 -10.63 -15.41
N TYR A 391 -21.28 -10.08 -14.46
CA TYR A 391 -21.82 -9.32 -13.34
C TYR A 391 -21.46 -7.84 -13.48
N SER A 392 -22.48 -6.99 -13.48
CA SER A 392 -22.28 -5.54 -13.29
C SER A 392 -21.92 -5.22 -11.84
N TYR A 393 -21.44 -4.00 -11.57
CA TYR A 393 -21.19 -3.55 -10.18
C TYR A 393 -22.41 -3.73 -9.28
N LYS A 394 -23.60 -3.38 -9.77
CA LYS A 394 -24.85 -3.51 -9.03
C LYS A 394 -25.17 -4.96 -8.65
N GLN A 395 -24.81 -5.91 -9.50
CA GLN A 395 -25.04 -7.33 -9.27
C GLN A 395 -23.94 -7.97 -8.42
N PHE A 396 -22.77 -7.38 -8.39
CA PHE A 396 -21.56 -7.93 -7.74
C PHE A 396 -21.38 -7.43 -6.30
N VAL A 397 -21.60 -6.13 -6.06
CA VAL A 397 -21.38 -5.50 -4.74
C VAL A 397 -22.38 -6.06 -3.71
N PHE A 398 -21.86 -6.44 -2.53
CA PHE A 398 -22.58 -7.08 -1.43
C PHE A 398 -23.32 -8.38 -1.80
N ASN A 399 -22.85 -9.10 -2.78
CA ASN A 399 -23.47 -10.32 -3.27
C ASN A 399 -22.66 -11.58 -2.94
N ASN A 400 -22.68 -12.02 -1.69
CA ASN A 400 -22.03 -13.25 -1.25
C ASN A 400 -22.64 -14.52 -1.85
N SER A 401 -23.86 -14.47 -2.43
CA SER A 401 -24.42 -15.63 -3.14
C SER A 401 -23.58 -16.06 -4.33
N VAL A 402 -22.85 -15.12 -4.96
CA VAL A 402 -21.88 -15.41 -6.02
C VAL A 402 -20.81 -16.40 -5.55
N VAL A 403 -20.37 -16.28 -4.30
CA VAL A 403 -19.31 -17.15 -3.74
C VAL A 403 -19.78 -18.59 -3.59
N THR A 404 -20.99 -18.81 -3.07
CA THR A 404 -21.54 -20.16 -2.89
C THR A 404 -22.12 -20.75 -4.17
N GLU A 405 -22.68 -19.92 -5.04
CA GLU A 405 -23.25 -20.37 -6.32
C GLU A 405 -22.17 -20.91 -7.28
N HIS A 406 -21.04 -20.23 -7.38
CA HIS A 406 -19.92 -20.66 -8.26
C HIS A 406 -18.91 -21.56 -7.56
N GLY A 407 -18.74 -21.40 -6.24
CA GLY A 407 -17.70 -22.06 -5.46
C GLY A 407 -16.32 -21.42 -5.63
N ILE A 408 -15.44 -21.70 -4.69
CA ILE A 408 -14.12 -21.07 -4.61
C ILE A 408 -13.25 -21.40 -5.83
N SER A 409 -13.28 -22.66 -6.28
CA SER A 409 -12.46 -23.12 -7.43
C SER A 409 -12.78 -22.33 -8.70
N ASN A 410 -14.05 -22.18 -9.04
CA ASN A 410 -14.50 -21.48 -10.24
C ASN A 410 -14.25 -19.96 -10.15
N LEU A 411 -14.38 -19.37 -8.96
CA LEU A 411 -14.04 -17.97 -8.74
C LEU A 411 -12.55 -17.71 -8.96
N VAL A 412 -11.69 -18.54 -8.39
CA VAL A 412 -10.23 -18.44 -8.55
C VAL A 412 -9.84 -18.52 -10.01
N GLU A 413 -10.39 -19.50 -10.73
CA GLU A 413 -10.10 -19.69 -12.16
C GLU A 413 -10.57 -18.50 -12.99
N SER A 414 -11.81 -18.06 -12.79
CA SER A 414 -12.40 -16.92 -13.51
C SER A 414 -11.62 -15.63 -13.26
N PHE A 415 -11.27 -15.33 -12.02
CA PHE A 415 -10.50 -14.13 -11.69
C PHE A 415 -9.04 -14.21 -12.13
N SER A 416 -8.45 -15.40 -12.22
CA SER A 416 -7.11 -15.58 -12.79
C SER A 416 -7.06 -15.29 -14.29
N LYS A 417 -8.17 -15.50 -15.01
CA LYS A 417 -8.26 -15.31 -16.47
C LYS A 417 -8.68 -13.91 -16.90
N GLN A 418 -9.25 -13.11 -16.02
CA GLN A 418 -9.70 -11.75 -16.34
C GLN A 418 -8.62 -10.71 -16.05
N VAL A 419 -8.29 -9.89 -17.06
CA VAL A 419 -7.29 -8.82 -16.93
C VAL A 419 -7.83 -7.64 -16.12
N ALA A 420 -7.01 -7.10 -15.23
CA ALA A 420 -7.26 -5.88 -14.49
C ALA A 420 -6.91 -4.63 -15.31
N GLY A 421 -7.35 -3.47 -14.85
CA GLY A 421 -7.02 -2.18 -15.46
C GLY A 421 -5.63 -1.68 -15.09
N ARG A 422 -5.00 -0.91 -15.99
CA ARG A 422 -3.76 -0.20 -15.74
C ARG A 422 -3.98 0.93 -14.72
N VAL A 423 -3.09 1.08 -13.74
CA VAL A 423 -3.24 2.07 -12.67
C VAL A 423 -2.73 3.45 -13.08
N ALA A 424 -1.52 3.54 -13.65
CA ALA A 424 -0.93 4.81 -14.08
C ALA A 424 -1.47 5.28 -15.46
N GLY A 425 -1.22 6.55 -15.79
CA GLY A 425 -1.59 7.14 -17.08
C GLY A 425 -2.96 7.83 -17.10
N GLY A 426 -3.65 7.89 -15.97
CA GLY A 426 -4.93 8.59 -15.80
C GLY A 426 -6.11 7.93 -16.50
N ARG A 427 -7.31 8.50 -16.31
CA ARG A 427 -8.55 8.19 -17.04
C ARG A 427 -8.93 6.70 -17.06
N ASN A 428 -8.67 5.97 -15.97
CA ASN A 428 -8.97 4.54 -15.87
C ASN A 428 -9.69 4.11 -14.58
N VAL A 429 -10.16 5.07 -13.77
CA VAL A 429 -11.01 4.78 -12.61
C VAL A 429 -12.44 4.51 -13.08
N PRO A 430 -13.05 3.35 -12.78
CA PRO A 430 -14.44 3.09 -13.16
C PRO A 430 -15.41 4.14 -12.61
N GLY A 431 -16.36 4.59 -13.43
CA GLY A 431 -17.35 5.58 -13.04
C GLY A 431 -18.10 5.28 -11.73
N PRO A 432 -18.59 4.04 -11.52
CA PRO A 432 -19.31 3.66 -10.30
C PRO A 432 -18.53 3.84 -8.99
N ILE A 433 -17.19 3.85 -9.03
CA ILE A 433 -16.33 4.01 -7.85
C ILE A 433 -15.50 5.31 -7.87
N LEU A 434 -15.80 6.24 -8.75
CA LEU A 434 -15.09 7.52 -8.83
C LEU A 434 -15.17 8.32 -7.52
N TYR A 435 -16.27 8.18 -6.77
CA TYR A 435 -16.47 8.84 -5.48
C TYR A 435 -15.36 8.49 -4.46
N VAL A 436 -14.77 7.30 -4.56
CA VAL A 436 -13.66 6.89 -3.67
C VAL A 436 -12.39 7.67 -4.01
N ALA A 437 -12.12 7.90 -5.29
CA ALA A 437 -11.00 8.73 -5.73
C ALA A 437 -11.16 10.19 -5.27
N ILE A 438 -12.37 10.75 -5.40
CA ILE A 438 -12.71 12.09 -4.90
C ILE A 438 -12.43 12.16 -3.39
N LYS A 439 -12.90 11.18 -2.64
CA LYS A 439 -12.69 11.12 -1.19
C LYS A 439 -11.21 11.02 -0.81
N SER A 440 -10.42 10.29 -1.58
CA SER A 440 -8.97 10.18 -1.38
C SER A 440 -8.26 11.51 -1.59
N ILE A 441 -8.67 12.31 -2.58
CA ILE A 441 -8.17 13.67 -2.80
C ILE A 441 -8.52 14.55 -1.58
N GLU A 442 -9.78 14.56 -1.16
CA GLU A 442 -10.23 15.35 -0.01
C GLU A 442 -9.51 14.99 1.29
N ASN A 443 -9.31 13.70 1.55
CA ASN A 443 -8.59 13.22 2.73
C ASN A 443 -7.11 13.62 2.70
N SER A 444 -6.45 13.56 1.54
CA SER A 444 -5.07 14.02 1.36
C SER A 444 -4.92 15.51 1.69
N ARG A 445 -5.90 16.32 1.30
CA ARG A 445 -5.94 17.76 1.60
C ARG A 445 -6.13 18.06 3.10
N LYS A 446 -6.99 17.29 3.76
CA LYS A 446 -7.14 17.37 5.23
C LYS A 446 -5.84 17.07 5.97
N MET A 447 -5.04 16.13 5.45
CA MET A 447 -3.72 15.80 5.99
C MET A 447 -2.61 16.72 5.51
N ARG A 448 -2.91 17.72 4.69
CA ARG A 448 -1.96 18.70 4.14
C ARG A 448 -0.71 18.05 3.56
N TYR A 449 -0.89 17.09 2.65
CA TYR A 449 0.23 16.46 1.97
C TYR A 449 1.04 17.48 1.18
N GLN A 450 2.35 17.30 1.19
CA GLN A 450 3.25 17.99 0.29
C GLN A 450 3.03 17.54 -1.16
N SER A 451 3.65 18.24 -2.12
CA SER A 451 3.48 17.95 -3.55
C SER A 451 4.10 16.62 -3.98
N LEU A 452 3.65 16.11 -5.13
CA LEU A 452 4.27 14.96 -5.79
C LEU A 452 5.79 15.11 -5.90
N ASN A 453 6.27 16.26 -6.36
CA ASN A 453 7.71 16.53 -6.51
C ASN A 453 8.45 16.54 -5.16
N ALA A 454 7.83 16.96 -4.07
CA ALA A 454 8.41 16.87 -2.73
C ALA A 454 8.65 15.40 -2.33
N TYR A 455 7.68 14.52 -2.58
CA TYR A 455 7.84 13.09 -2.36
C TYR A 455 8.84 12.45 -3.31
N ARG A 456 8.88 12.85 -4.58
CA ARG A 456 9.92 12.39 -5.51
C ARG A 456 11.32 12.68 -4.97
N LYS A 457 11.57 13.91 -4.52
CA LYS A 457 12.84 14.29 -3.89
C LYS A 457 13.12 13.46 -2.64
N ARG A 458 12.12 13.25 -1.78
CA ARG A 458 12.27 12.45 -0.55
C ARG A 458 12.69 11.01 -0.83
N PHE A 459 12.21 10.43 -1.93
CA PHE A 459 12.55 9.07 -2.37
C PHE A 459 13.67 9.04 -3.43
N SER A 460 14.50 10.07 -3.50
CA SER A 460 15.69 10.14 -4.36
C SER A 460 15.40 10.06 -5.86
N MET A 461 14.23 10.49 -6.28
CA MET A 461 13.86 10.67 -7.68
C MET A 461 14.07 12.13 -8.11
N LYS A 462 14.35 12.34 -9.38
CA LYS A 462 14.37 13.69 -9.95
C LYS A 462 12.94 14.25 -9.97
N PRO A 463 12.73 15.51 -9.53
CA PRO A 463 11.43 16.16 -9.69
C PRO A 463 11.10 16.30 -11.18
N TYR A 464 9.82 16.25 -11.51
CA TYR A 464 9.36 16.62 -12.84
C TYR A 464 9.53 18.12 -13.08
N THR A 465 9.88 18.49 -14.29
CA THR A 465 10.14 19.89 -14.68
C THR A 465 8.99 20.52 -15.44
N SER A 466 8.06 19.71 -15.94
CA SER A 466 6.85 20.15 -16.63
C SER A 466 5.72 19.12 -16.48
N PHE A 467 4.50 19.55 -16.74
CA PHE A 467 3.34 18.66 -16.76
C PHE A 467 3.42 17.62 -17.90
N GLU A 468 4.02 17.99 -19.04
CA GLU A 468 4.22 17.06 -20.15
C GLU A 468 5.30 16.00 -19.80
N ASP A 469 6.38 16.40 -19.10
CA ASP A 469 7.38 15.45 -18.59
C ASP A 469 6.75 14.44 -17.63
N MET A 470 5.79 14.89 -16.80
CA MET A 470 5.10 14.02 -15.85
C MET A 470 4.11 13.06 -16.50
N THR A 471 3.28 13.54 -17.41
CA THR A 471 2.16 12.76 -17.98
C THR A 471 2.52 12.02 -19.27
N GLY A 472 3.49 12.52 -20.03
CA GLY A 472 3.79 12.04 -21.38
C GLY A 472 2.66 12.29 -22.40
N GLU A 473 1.65 13.13 -22.04
CA GLU A 473 0.45 13.31 -22.83
C GLU A 473 0.00 14.80 -22.75
N LYS A 474 -0.13 15.44 -23.91
CA LYS A 474 -0.33 16.91 -24.02
C LYS A 474 -1.69 17.39 -23.50
N GLU A 475 -2.76 16.65 -23.77
CA GLU A 475 -4.11 17.05 -23.33
C GLU A 475 -4.19 17.06 -21.80
N MET A 476 -3.69 15.98 -21.16
CA MET A 476 -3.68 15.85 -19.71
C MET A 476 -2.74 16.87 -19.06
N ALA A 477 -1.59 17.13 -19.67
CA ALA A 477 -0.64 18.14 -19.23
C ALA A 477 -1.28 19.54 -19.23
N ALA A 478 -2.02 19.89 -20.28
CA ALA A 478 -2.71 21.17 -20.37
C ALA A 478 -3.81 21.33 -19.31
N VAL A 479 -4.57 20.27 -19.03
CA VAL A 479 -5.58 20.26 -17.96
C VAL A 479 -4.95 20.45 -16.59
N LEU A 480 -3.83 19.78 -16.32
CA LEU A 480 -3.10 19.93 -15.06
C LEU A 480 -2.51 21.33 -14.89
N GLU A 481 -1.97 21.91 -15.96
CA GLU A 481 -1.45 23.28 -15.94
C GLU A 481 -2.57 24.29 -15.65
N GLU A 482 -3.74 24.14 -16.31
CA GLU A 482 -4.93 24.94 -16.01
C GLU A 482 -5.33 24.84 -14.53
N MET A 483 -5.28 23.63 -13.96
CA MET A 483 -5.75 23.38 -12.60
C MET A 483 -4.77 23.81 -11.51
N TYR A 484 -3.48 23.50 -11.66
CA TYR A 484 -2.47 23.71 -10.63
C TYR A 484 -1.59 24.95 -10.83
N GLY A 485 -1.40 25.39 -12.06
CA GLY A 485 -0.58 26.55 -12.43
C GLY A 485 0.93 26.35 -12.30
N HIS A 486 1.40 25.35 -11.55
CA HIS A 486 2.83 25.05 -11.38
C HIS A 486 3.04 23.55 -11.15
N ILE A 487 4.10 22.97 -11.72
CA ILE A 487 4.38 21.53 -11.62
C ILE A 487 4.65 21.08 -10.17
N ASP A 488 5.30 21.91 -9.35
CA ASP A 488 5.53 21.64 -7.94
C ASP A 488 4.28 21.82 -7.06
N ALA A 489 3.13 22.19 -7.64
CA ALA A 489 1.86 22.25 -6.93
C ALA A 489 0.99 21.00 -7.14
N VAL A 490 1.40 20.05 -7.96
CA VAL A 490 0.62 18.82 -8.22
C VAL A 490 0.57 17.98 -6.94
N GLU A 491 -0.65 17.60 -6.57
CA GLU A 491 -0.92 16.77 -5.39
C GLU A 491 -0.42 15.34 -5.56
N LEU A 492 -0.04 14.68 -4.45
CA LEU A 492 0.51 13.32 -4.46
C LEU A 492 -0.45 12.31 -5.13
N TYR A 493 -1.69 12.18 -4.64
CA TYR A 493 -2.59 11.11 -5.10
C TYR A 493 -3.02 11.27 -6.56
N PRO A 494 -3.54 12.43 -7.00
CA PRO A 494 -3.79 12.62 -8.43
C PRO A 494 -2.54 12.43 -9.29
N GLY A 495 -1.41 12.93 -8.82
CA GLY A 495 -0.13 12.80 -9.53
C GLY A 495 0.29 11.36 -9.75
N LEU A 496 0.15 10.49 -8.74
CA LEU A 496 0.44 9.05 -8.85
C LEU A 496 -0.41 8.35 -9.91
N LEU A 497 -1.68 8.76 -10.07
CA LEU A 497 -2.60 8.14 -11.04
C LEU A 497 -2.43 8.67 -12.46
N VAL A 498 -2.07 9.96 -12.63
CA VAL A 498 -1.90 10.56 -13.96
C VAL A 498 -0.47 10.47 -14.49
N GLU A 499 0.49 10.14 -13.63
CA GLU A 499 1.88 9.93 -14.04
C GLU A 499 1.98 8.94 -15.20
N LYS A 500 2.85 9.23 -16.16
CA LYS A 500 3.11 8.29 -17.25
C LYS A 500 3.54 6.93 -16.71
N PRO A 501 2.95 5.82 -17.18
CA PRO A 501 3.43 4.49 -16.82
C PRO A 501 4.83 4.28 -17.38
N ARG A 502 5.61 3.43 -16.72
CA ARG A 502 6.81 2.86 -17.34
C ARG A 502 6.40 2.00 -18.53
N GLU A 503 7.32 1.80 -19.46
CA GLU A 503 7.06 1.01 -20.65
C GLU A 503 6.56 -0.39 -20.29
N ASN A 504 5.43 -0.79 -20.88
CA ASN A 504 4.77 -2.07 -20.62
C ASN A 504 4.50 -2.37 -19.13
N ALA A 505 4.27 -1.34 -18.32
CA ALA A 505 4.08 -1.46 -16.88
C ALA A 505 2.72 -0.92 -16.42
N ILE A 506 2.28 -1.44 -15.28
CA ILE A 506 1.04 -1.03 -14.61
C ILE A 506 1.18 0.34 -13.92
N PHE A 507 2.40 0.67 -13.44
CA PHE A 507 2.69 1.86 -12.65
C PHE A 507 3.67 2.81 -13.33
N GLY A 508 3.66 4.06 -12.88
CA GLY A 508 4.72 5.01 -13.10
C GLY A 508 5.88 4.85 -12.12
N GLU A 509 6.91 5.67 -12.31
CA GLU A 509 8.12 5.64 -11.49
C GLU A 509 7.83 5.95 -10.01
N THR A 510 7.04 6.97 -9.71
CA THR A 510 6.80 7.42 -8.34
C THR A 510 6.07 6.37 -7.50
N MET A 511 5.06 5.71 -8.07
CA MET A 511 4.33 4.65 -7.39
C MET A 511 5.25 3.51 -6.94
N VAL A 512 6.15 3.06 -7.81
CA VAL A 512 7.08 1.96 -7.52
C VAL A 512 8.16 2.38 -6.54
N GLU A 513 8.79 3.54 -6.76
CA GLU A 513 9.91 4.00 -5.93
C GLU A 513 9.49 4.43 -4.52
N MET A 514 8.24 4.79 -4.31
CA MET A 514 7.64 5.00 -2.99
C MET A 514 7.10 3.71 -2.40
N GLY A 515 6.36 2.92 -3.18
CA GLY A 515 5.66 1.73 -2.70
C GLY A 515 6.60 0.61 -2.26
N ALA A 516 7.69 0.34 -2.99
CA ALA A 516 8.62 -0.73 -2.67
C ALA A 516 9.32 -0.54 -1.30
N PRO A 517 9.83 0.64 -0.93
CA PRO A 517 10.37 0.88 0.41
C PRO A 517 9.38 0.60 1.54
N TYR A 518 8.16 1.12 1.45
CA TYR A 518 7.11 0.86 2.45
C TYR A 518 6.77 -0.62 2.56
N SER A 519 6.58 -1.28 1.43
CA SER A 519 6.19 -2.70 1.39
C SER A 519 7.28 -3.58 1.99
N LEU A 520 8.52 -3.44 1.54
CA LEU A 520 9.62 -4.28 2.00
C LEU A 520 9.95 -4.04 3.48
N LYS A 521 9.94 -2.78 3.94
CA LYS A 521 10.11 -2.47 5.37
C LYS A 521 8.99 -3.08 6.21
N GLY A 522 7.74 -3.00 5.75
CA GLY A 522 6.58 -3.56 6.43
C GLY A 522 6.59 -5.09 6.50
N LEU A 523 7.07 -5.76 5.47
CA LEU A 523 7.16 -7.22 5.41
C LEU A 523 8.32 -7.76 6.25
N LEU A 524 9.54 -7.29 6.01
CA LEU A 524 10.73 -7.75 6.72
C LEU A 524 10.84 -7.20 8.15
N GLY A 525 10.19 -6.08 8.44
CA GLY A 525 10.08 -5.51 9.79
C GLY A 525 9.12 -6.27 10.71
N ASN A 526 8.44 -7.29 10.21
CA ASN A 526 7.60 -8.15 11.04
C ASN A 526 8.44 -8.90 12.08
N PRO A 527 7.99 -9.02 13.34
CA PRO A 527 8.70 -9.75 14.39
C PRO A 527 9.09 -11.18 14.01
N ILE A 528 8.28 -11.88 13.20
CA ILE A 528 8.60 -13.26 12.80
C ILE A 528 9.90 -13.36 11.98
N CYS A 529 10.31 -12.28 11.32
CA CYS A 529 11.54 -12.22 10.54
C CYS A 529 12.80 -11.96 11.39
N SER A 530 12.65 -11.65 12.67
CA SER A 530 13.77 -11.43 13.59
C SER A 530 14.54 -12.72 13.92
N PRO A 531 15.83 -12.64 14.30
CA PRO A 531 16.60 -13.81 14.74
C PRO A 531 15.95 -14.58 15.88
N GLU A 532 15.20 -13.90 16.76
CA GLU A 532 14.51 -14.52 17.89
C GLU A 532 13.36 -15.43 17.45
N TYR A 533 12.63 -15.04 16.39
CA TYR A 533 11.45 -15.75 15.90
C TYR A 533 11.73 -16.69 14.73
N TRP A 534 12.65 -16.31 13.82
CA TRP A 534 12.85 -17.05 12.57
C TRP A 534 13.63 -18.34 12.77
N LYS A 535 12.93 -19.37 13.23
CA LYS A 535 13.44 -20.71 13.49
C LYS A 535 12.29 -21.72 13.57
N PRO A 536 12.54 -23.02 13.32
CA PRO A 536 11.49 -24.04 13.28
C PRO A 536 10.60 -24.07 14.52
N SER A 537 11.16 -23.90 15.72
CA SER A 537 10.41 -23.98 16.99
C SER A 537 9.29 -22.96 17.12
N THR A 538 9.42 -21.80 16.49
CA THR A 538 8.38 -20.76 16.47
C THR A 538 7.14 -21.21 15.71
N PHE A 539 7.32 -22.03 14.68
CA PHE A 539 6.28 -22.50 13.78
C PHE A 539 5.85 -23.96 14.05
N GLY A 540 6.05 -24.43 15.26
CA GLY A 540 5.64 -25.80 15.64
C GLY A 540 6.57 -26.89 15.15
N GLY A 541 7.82 -26.57 14.82
CA GLY A 541 8.84 -27.49 14.35
C GLY A 541 9.08 -27.41 12.84
N SER A 542 9.80 -28.38 12.31
CA SER A 542 10.17 -28.40 10.88
C SER A 542 8.96 -28.45 9.94
N VAL A 543 7.87 -29.07 10.34
CA VAL A 543 6.66 -29.20 9.52
C VAL A 543 6.05 -27.81 9.28
N GLY A 544 5.79 -27.03 10.33
CA GLY A 544 5.26 -25.68 10.21
C GLY A 544 6.22 -24.71 9.51
N PHE A 545 7.51 -24.81 9.80
CA PHE A 545 8.53 -24.00 9.15
C PHE A 545 8.63 -24.29 7.63
N ASN A 546 8.46 -25.55 7.23
CA ASN A 546 8.39 -25.94 5.83
C ASN A 546 7.14 -25.40 5.13
N ILE A 547 5.98 -25.37 5.82
CA ILE A 547 4.76 -24.75 5.27
C ILE A 547 5.03 -23.30 4.90
N VAL A 548 5.67 -22.53 5.76
CA VAL A 548 6.04 -21.14 5.48
C VAL A 548 6.98 -21.04 4.28
N ASN A 549 8.08 -21.81 4.31
CA ASN A 549 9.15 -21.70 3.30
C ASN A 549 8.76 -22.22 1.92
N THR A 550 7.69 -22.97 1.80
CA THR A 550 7.19 -23.52 0.52
C THR A 550 5.87 -22.93 0.07
N ALA A 551 5.38 -21.91 0.76
CA ALA A 551 4.11 -21.26 0.44
C ALA A 551 4.15 -20.58 -0.94
N SER A 552 3.04 -20.68 -1.67
CA SER A 552 2.77 -19.97 -2.92
C SER A 552 1.26 -19.76 -3.06
N LEU A 553 0.84 -18.82 -3.92
CA LEU A 553 -0.57 -18.61 -4.22
C LEU A 553 -1.23 -19.92 -4.75
N GLN A 554 -0.60 -20.57 -5.72
CA GLN A 554 -1.08 -21.82 -6.30
C GLN A 554 -1.26 -22.89 -5.22
N LYS A 555 -0.29 -23.05 -4.33
CA LYS A 555 -0.33 -24.05 -3.26
C LYS A 555 -1.39 -23.71 -2.19
N LEU A 556 -1.53 -22.43 -1.84
CA LEU A 556 -2.58 -21.96 -0.93
C LEU A 556 -3.97 -22.34 -1.46
N VAL A 557 -4.23 -22.12 -2.74
CA VAL A 557 -5.50 -22.48 -3.37
C VAL A 557 -5.66 -23.99 -3.46
N CYS A 558 -4.66 -24.72 -3.99
CA CYS A 558 -4.76 -26.17 -4.22
C CYS A 558 -4.97 -26.96 -2.93
N ASN A 559 -4.40 -26.52 -1.82
CA ASN A 559 -4.60 -27.18 -0.51
C ASN A 559 -6.01 -26.96 0.07
N ASN A 560 -6.79 -26.02 -0.48
CA ASN A 560 -8.04 -25.55 0.13
C ASN A 560 -9.27 -25.61 -0.81
N VAL A 561 -9.15 -26.28 -1.94
CA VAL A 561 -10.27 -26.57 -2.86
C VAL A 561 -10.43 -28.06 -3.02
N GLN A 562 -11.66 -28.48 -3.33
CA GLN A 562 -11.97 -29.87 -3.63
C GLN A 562 -11.81 -30.13 -5.14
N GLY A 563 -11.42 -31.35 -5.50
CA GLY A 563 -11.24 -31.76 -6.88
C GLY A 563 -9.95 -31.22 -7.53
N PRO A 564 -9.93 -31.12 -8.87
CA PRO A 564 -8.76 -30.58 -9.58
C PRO A 564 -8.45 -29.15 -9.17
N CYS A 565 -7.15 -28.86 -8.97
CA CYS A 565 -6.75 -27.51 -8.63
C CYS A 565 -6.92 -26.56 -9.82
N PRO A 566 -7.64 -25.44 -9.65
CA PRO A 566 -7.77 -24.44 -10.69
C PRO A 566 -6.44 -23.71 -10.93
N VAL A 567 -6.33 -23.05 -12.07
CA VAL A 567 -5.25 -22.08 -12.28
C VAL A 567 -5.45 -20.90 -11.33
N ALA A 568 -4.49 -20.69 -10.43
CA ALA A 568 -4.45 -19.57 -9.51
C ALA A 568 -3.22 -18.71 -9.79
N SER A 569 -3.41 -17.56 -10.38
CA SER A 569 -2.31 -16.73 -10.88
C SER A 569 -2.59 -15.24 -10.75
N PHE A 570 -1.57 -14.48 -10.38
CA PHE A 570 -1.59 -13.02 -10.43
C PHE A 570 -1.37 -12.46 -11.84
N HIS A 571 -0.89 -13.29 -12.74
CA HIS A 571 -0.76 -12.99 -14.16
C HIS A 571 -1.81 -13.78 -14.94
N VAL A 572 -2.52 -13.12 -15.87
CA VAL A 572 -3.45 -13.81 -16.76
C VAL A 572 -2.66 -14.84 -17.59
N PRO A 573 -3.05 -16.12 -17.57
CA PRO A 573 -2.36 -17.15 -18.34
C PRO A 573 -2.35 -16.82 -19.83
N ASP A 574 -1.26 -17.17 -20.52
CA ASP A 574 -1.20 -17.10 -21.98
C ASP A 574 -2.27 -18.03 -22.60
N ALA A 575 -2.82 -17.62 -23.74
CA ALA A 575 -3.95 -18.31 -24.40
C ALA A 575 -3.68 -19.78 -24.82
N ASP A 576 -2.42 -20.20 -24.71
CA ASP A 576 -1.96 -21.53 -25.17
C ASP A 576 -1.59 -22.50 -24.01
N CYS A 577 -1.99 -22.19 -22.77
CA CYS A 577 -1.74 -23.04 -21.60
C CYS A 577 -3.00 -23.75 -21.13
#